data_c4f047b4c7fd62c304499ba839f78942
#
_entry.id   c4f047b4c7fd62c304499ba839f78942
#
_cell.length_a   1.000
_cell.length_b   1.000
_cell.length_c   1.000
_cell.angle_alpha   90.00
_cell.angle_beta   90.00
_cell.angle_gamma   90.00
#
_symmetry.space_group_name_H-M   'P 1'
#
loop_
_entity.id
_entity.type
_entity.pdbx_description
1 polymer ?
#
loop_
_entity_poly.entity_id
_entity_poly.type
_entity_poly.pdbx_seq_one_letter_code
_entity_poly.pdbx_strand_id
1 'polypeptide(L)'
;MTNIKKSDLKEIKLLAMDVDGVLTDGGLLIGSDGTELKSFNLLDGHGIRMWHRAGFQTAIISGRKSGATQRRAEELEISFIYQPCESKLDGFNDILAKTGLEPKNIAYIGDDVMDIPLVKRAGFGVAVANAVNELKNCAHYITSAQGGNGAVREVIEYILKNTGQWDELMKRYLV
;
A
#
# COMPACT_ATOMS: atom_id res chain seq x y z
N MET A 1 -4.02 14.77 13.81
CA MET A 1 -4.51 13.48 13.30
C MET A 1 -6.01 13.58 13.14
N THR A 2 -6.52 13.51 11.92
CA THR A 2 -7.96 13.47 11.66
C THR A 2 -8.45 12.08 12.03
N ASN A 3 -9.34 12.00 13.00
CA ASN A 3 -9.89 10.71 13.49
C ASN A 3 -10.78 10.12 12.38
N ILE A 4 -10.29 9.11 11.65
CA ILE A 4 -11.08 8.41 10.66
C ILE A 4 -12.15 7.56 11.35
N LYS A 5 -13.38 7.61 10.87
CA LYS A 5 -14.48 6.81 11.43
C LYS A 5 -14.46 5.39 10.84
N LYS A 6 -14.88 4.41 11.63
CA LYS A 6 -15.02 3.02 11.13
C LYS A 6 -15.97 2.91 9.92
N SER A 7 -16.95 3.81 9.79
CA SER A 7 -17.82 3.90 8.63
C SER A 7 -17.05 4.17 7.35
N ASP A 8 -16.04 5.00 7.42
CA ASP A 8 -15.25 5.46 6.27
C ASP A 8 -14.35 4.32 5.75
N LEU A 9 -13.82 3.47 6.66
CA LEU A 9 -13.04 2.29 6.29
C LEU A 9 -13.85 1.26 5.49
N LYS A 10 -15.17 1.18 5.67
CA LYS A 10 -16.05 0.28 4.89
C LYS A 10 -16.17 0.69 3.42
N GLU A 11 -15.89 1.96 3.13
CA GLU A 11 -15.89 2.48 1.76
C GLU A 11 -14.63 2.08 0.98
N ILE A 12 -13.56 1.63 1.65
CA ILE A 12 -12.30 1.26 1.00
C ILE A 12 -12.48 -0.02 0.18
N LYS A 13 -12.09 0.03 -1.10
CA LYS A 13 -12.18 -1.05 -2.08
C LYS A 13 -10.85 -1.36 -2.76
N LEU A 14 -9.89 -0.43 -2.69
CA LEU A 14 -8.58 -0.57 -3.30
C LEU A 14 -7.51 -0.07 -2.34
N LEU A 15 -6.44 -0.85 -2.21
CA LEU A 15 -5.22 -0.48 -1.50
C LEU A 15 -4.13 -0.14 -2.51
N ALA A 16 -3.76 1.13 -2.60
CA ALA A 16 -2.62 1.61 -3.37
C ALA A 16 -1.43 1.87 -2.44
N MET A 17 -0.22 1.65 -2.93
CA MET A 17 0.99 1.77 -2.12
C MET A 17 2.20 2.16 -2.95
N ASP A 18 3.16 2.84 -2.32
CA ASP A 18 4.51 2.94 -2.85
C ASP A 18 5.26 1.61 -2.66
N VAL A 19 6.46 1.53 -3.19
CA VAL A 19 7.32 0.34 -3.11
C VAL A 19 8.51 0.58 -2.20
N ASP A 20 9.37 1.52 -2.58
CA ASP A 20 10.61 1.80 -1.86
C ASP A 20 10.28 2.55 -0.57
N GLY A 21 10.61 1.97 0.59
CA GLY A 21 10.24 2.49 1.90
C GLY A 21 8.87 2.05 2.43
N VAL A 22 8.03 1.36 1.61
CA VAL A 22 6.72 0.81 2.02
C VAL A 22 6.69 -0.71 1.94
N LEU A 23 6.82 -1.30 0.73
CA LEU A 23 6.95 -2.76 0.53
C LEU A 23 8.37 -3.25 0.80
N THR A 24 9.35 -2.36 0.77
CA THR A 24 10.74 -2.57 1.16
C THR A 24 11.12 -1.64 2.30
N ASP A 25 12.29 -1.82 2.87
CA ASP A 25 12.86 -0.94 3.91
C ASP A 25 13.42 0.39 3.35
N GLY A 26 13.33 0.61 2.03
CA GLY A 26 13.88 1.77 1.33
C GLY A 26 15.36 1.60 0.93
N GLY A 27 16.01 0.53 1.36
CA GLY A 27 17.38 0.20 0.97
C GLY A 27 17.48 -0.21 -0.51
N LEU A 28 18.49 0.29 -1.19
CA LEU A 28 18.80 -0.04 -2.58
C LEU A 28 20.15 -0.76 -2.66
N LEU A 29 20.12 -2.04 -3.01
CA LEU A 29 21.30 -2.86 -3.22
C LEU A 29 21.62 -2.91 -4.72
N ILE A 30 22.78 -2.40 -5.11
CA ILE A 30 23.22 -2.39 -6.51
C ILE A 30 24.57 -3.11 -6.60
N GLY A 31 24.61 -4.17 -7.40
CA GLY A 31 25.85 -4.86 -7.76
C GLY A 31 26.71 -4.05 -8.72
N SER A 32 28.00 -4.32 -8.76
CA SER A 32 28.95 -3.68 -9.70
C SER A 32 28.63 -3.96 -11.18
N ASP A 33 27.87 -4.99 -11.45
CA ASP A 33 27.35 -5.38 -12.76
C ASP A 33 26.00 -4.70 -13.12
N GLY A 34 25.49 -3.82 -12.23
CA GLY A 34 24.20 -3.17 -12.39
C GLY A 34 22.99 -3.99 -11.88
N THR A 35 23.21 -5.18 -11.33
CA THR A 35 22.12 -5.97 -10.72
C THR A 35 21.50 -5.23 -9.55
N GLU A 36 20.17 -5.06 -9.57
CA GLU A 36 19.40 -4.50 -8.46
C GLU A 36 18.73 -5.61 -7.65
N LEU A 37 18.88 -5.56 -6.34
CA LEU A 37 18.21 -6.46 -5.40
C LEU A 37 17.30 -5.66 -4.46
N LYS A 38 16.11 -6.20 -4.19
CA LYS A 38 15.16 -5.66 -3.19
C LYS A 38 14.71 -6.77 -2.25
N SER A 39 14.61 -6.43 -0.97
CA SER A 39 14.06 -7.32 0.05
C SER A 39 12.58 -6.99 0.26
N PHE A 40 11.71 -8.00 0.10
CA PHE A 40 10.27 -7.91 0.36
C PHE A 40 9.89 -8.77 1.55
N ASN A 41 8.98 -8.25 2.39
CA ASN A 41 8.50 -8.96 3.56
C ASN A 41 7.42 -9.99 3.19
N LEU A 42 7.53 -11.20 3.73
CA LEU A 42 6.55 -12.28 3.48
C LEU A 42 5.19 -12.00 4.15
N LEU A 43 5.17 -11.33 5.31
CA LEU A 43 3.93 -10.99 6.00
C LEU A 43 3.13 -9.96 5.21
N ASP A 44 3.80 -8.95 4.61
CA ASP A 44 3.16 -7.98 3.72
C ASP A 44 2.56 -8.67 2.51
N GLY A 45 3.32 -9.56 1.86
CA GLY A 45 2.83 -10.35 0.73
C GLY A 45 1.63 -11.21 1.08
N HIS A 46 1.64 -11.86 2.24
CA HIS A 46 0.48 -12.63 2.71
C HIS A 46 -0.72 -11.73 3.04
N GLY A 47 -0.48 -10.54 3.62
CA GLY A 47 -1.51 -9.53 3.83
C GLY A 47 -2.22 -9.14 2.54
N ILE A 48 -1.45 -8.84 1.49
CA ILE A 48 -1.98 -8.53 0.15
C ILE A 48 -2.86 -9.67 -0.39
N ARG A 49 -2.43 -10.93 -0.25
CA ARG A 49 -3.25 -12.09 -0.63
C ARG A 49 -4.53 -12.21 0.20
N MET A 50 -4.52 -11.85 1.49
CA MET A 50 -5.72 -11.80 2.32
C MET A 50 -6.67 -10.69 1.85
N TRP A 51 -6.15 -9.54 1.45
CA TRP A 51 -6.89 -8.42 0.89
C TRP A 51 -7.62 -8.82 -0.40
N HIS A 52 -6.93 -9.51 -1.32
CA HIS A 52 -7.54 -10.04 -2.53
C HIS A 52 -8.64 -11.07 -2.24
N ARG A 53 -8.44 -11.94 -1.25
CA ARG A 53 -9.48 -12.91 -0.82
C ARG A 53 -10.71 -12.25 -0.23
N ALA A 54 -10.58 -11.05 0.33
CA ALA A 54 -11.71 -10.23 0.76
C ALA A 54 -12.46 -9.55 -0.42
N GLY A 55 -12.00 -9.76 -1.66
CA GLY A 55 -12.62 -9.24 -2.88
C GLY A 55 -12.14 -7.84 -3.28
N PHE A 56 -11.02 -7.38 -2.74
CA PHE A 56 -10.48 -6.05 -2.97
C PHE A 56 -9.30 -6.05 -3.94
N GLN A 57 -9.01 -4.90 -4.53
CA GLN A 57 -7.93 -4.70 -5.47
C GLN A 57 -6.73 -4.01 -4.83
N THR A 58 -5.57 -4.13 -5.48
CA THR A 58 -4.33 -3.47 -5.07
C THR A 58 -3.70 -2.71 -6.23
N ALA A 59 -2.92 -1.68 -5.90
CA ALA A 59 -2.12 -0.94 -6.87
C ALA A 59 -0.73 -0.63 -6.31
N ILE A 60 0.26 -0.60 -7.18
CA ILE A 60 1.59 -0.05 -6.92
C ILE A 60 1.75 1.21 -7.75
N ILE A 61 2.23 2.29 -7.11
CA ILE A 61 2.57 3.57 -7.75
C ILE A 61 3.97 3.96 -7.30
N SER A 62 4.99 3.65 -8.10
CA SER A 62 6.40 3.90 -7.77
C SER A 62 7.08 4.78 -8.81
N GLY A 63 7.86 5.76 -8.36
CA GLY A 63 8.66 6.63 -9.23
C GLY A 63 9.81 5.91 -9.95
N ARG A 64 10.23 4.76 -9.46
CA ARG A 64 11.35 3.99 -10.00
C ARG A 64 10.87 2.79 -10.81
N LYS A 65 11.51 2.54 -11.95
CA LYS A 65 11.38 1.27 -12.68
C LYS A 65 12.29 0.22 -12.01
N SER A 66 11.76 -0.94 -11.69
CA SER A 66 12.49 -2.04 -11.08
C SER A 66 11.96 -3.39 -11.56
N GLY A 67 12.86 -4.23 -12.07
CA GLY A 67 12.53 -5.62 -12.46
C GLY A 67 12.15 -6.47 -11.24
N ALA A 68 12.79 -6.24 -10.08
CA ALA A 68 12.46 -6.93 -8.83
C ALA A 68 11.03 -6.57 -8.36
N THR A 69 10.65 -5.28 -8.45
CA THR A 69 9.29 -4.83 -8.16
C THR A 69 8.27 -5.45 -9.10
N GLN A 70 8.55 -5.46 -10.42
CA GLN A 70 7.66 -6.06 -11.41
C GLN A 70 7.39 -7.53 -11.10
N ARG A 71 8.46 -8.30 -10.88
CA ARG A 71 8.35 -9.73 -10.56
C ARG A 71 7.56 -9.98 -9.27
N ARG A 72 7.81 -9.17 -8.23
CA ARG A 72 7.07 -9.30 -6.96
C ARG A 72 5.60 -8.94 -7.10
N ALA A 73 5.28 -7.90 -7.86
CA ALA A 73 3.91 -7.48 -8.12
C ALA A 73 3.12 -8.56 -8.89
N GLU A 74 3.74 -9.19 -9.90
CA GLU A 74 3.15 -10.30 -10.64
C GLU A 74 2.90 -11.51 -9.73
N GLU A 75 3.88 -11.90 -8.90
CA GLU A 75 3.73 -12.99 -7.93
C GLU A 75 2.57 -12.75 -6.96
N LEU A 76 2.38 -11.49 -6.53
CA LEU A 76 1.32 -11.10 -5.61
C LEU A 76 -0.03 -10.80 -6.29
N GLU A 77 -0.08 -10.87 -7.63
CA GLU A 77 -1.29 -10.59 -8.42
C GLU A 77 -1.79 -9.15 -8.20
N ILE A 78 -0.87 -8.17 -8.12
CA ILE A 78 -1.21 -6.76 -7.99
C ILE A 78 -2.02 -6.31 -9.21
N SER A 79 -3.20 -5.72 -8.97
CA SER A 79 -4.17 -5.39 -10.02
C SER A 79 -3.71 -4.28 -10.96
N PHE A 80 -2.97 -3.29 -10.43
CA PHE A 80 -2.47 -2.14 -11.19
C PHE A 80 -1.02 -1.85 -10.83
N ILE A 81 -0.16 -1.71 -11.84
CA ILE A 81 1.28 -1.47 -11.64
C ILE A 81 1.70 -0.25 -12.45
N TYR A 82 2.08 0.83 -11.76
CA TYR A 82 2.61 2.07 -12.33
C TYR A 82 4.07 2.22 -11.93
N GLN A 83 4.98 1.84 -12.84
CA GLN A 83 6.42 2.02 -12.67
C GLN A 83 7.15 2.05 -14.04
N PRO A 84 7.99 3.07 -14.34
CA PRO A 84 8.12 4.29 -13.56
C PRO A 84 6.88 5.15 -13.66
N CYS A 85 6.56 5.88 -12.58
CA CYS A 85 5.46 6.84 -12.55
C CYS A 85 6.02 8.21 -12.14
N GLU A 86 6.27 9.08 -13.14
CA GLU A 86 6.86 10.42 -12.90
C GLU A 86 5.95 11.27 -12.03
N SER A 87 4.64 11.20 -12.26
CA SER A 87 3.63 11.83 -11.43
C SER A 87 2.77 10.76 -10.76
N LYS A 88 3.00 10.52 -9.46
CA LYS A 88 2.18 9.57 -8.70
C LYS A 88 0.69 9.93 -8.74
N LEU A 89 0.37 11.22 -8.83
CA LEU A 89 -1.01 11.70 -8.92
C LEU A 89 -1.69 11.25 -10.23
N ASP A 90 -0.94 11.19 -11.34
CA ASP A 90 -1.48 10.72 -12.62
C ASP A 90 -1.79 9.23 -12.57
N GLY A 91 -0.91 8.42 -11.97
CA GLY A 91 -1.17 7.00 -11.70
C GLY A 91 -2.41 6.79 -10.83
N PHE A 92 -2.58 7.62 -9.79
CA PHE A 92 -3.77 7.60 -8.93
C PHE A 92 -5.04 7.95 -9.71
N ASN A 93 -5.00 9.00 -10.53
CA ASN A 93 -6.15 9.41 -11.35
C ASN A 93 -6.51 8.35 -12.41
N ASP A 94 -5.52 7.68 -13.00
CA ASP A 94 -5.76 6.60 -13.97
C ASP A 94 -6.42 5.38 -13.30
N ILE A 95 -6.05 5.05 -12.05
CA ILE A 95 -6.76 4.03 -11.25
C ILE A 95 -8.24 4.40 -11.10
N LEU A 96 -8.53 5.65 -10.71
CA LEU A 96 -9.92 6.11 -10.56
C LEU A 96 -10.70 5.99 -11.86
N ALA A 97 -10.09 6.40 -12.98
CA ALA A 97 -10.72 6.33 -14.29
C ALA A 97 -10.99 4.88 -14.75
N LYS A 98 -10.06 3.95 -14.50
CA LYS A 98 -10.19 2.54 -14.89
C LYS A 98 -11.17 1.75 -14.03
N THR A 99 -11.28 2.10 -12.75
CA THR A 99 -12.08 1.35 -11.78
C THR A 99 -13.49 1.93 -11.55
N GLY A 100 -13.70 3.20 -11.90
CA GLY A 100 -14.90 3.95 -11.54
C GLY A 100 -15.00 4.27 -10.05
N LEU A 101 -13.93 4.02 -9.27
CA LEU A 101 -13.88 4.34 -7.85
C LEU A 101 -13.70 5.84 -7.63
N GLU A 102 -14.11 6.31 -6.46
CA GLU A 102 -13.85 7.66 -5.97
C GLU A 102 -12.63 7.65 -5.04
N PRO A 103 -11.96 8.81 -4.82
CA PRO A 103 -10.83 8.89 -3.88
C PRO A 103 -11.12 8.33 -2.49
N LYS A 104 -12.34 8.48 -1.99
CA LYS A 104 -12.79 7.93 -0.70
C LYS A 104 -12.72 6.39 -0.62
N ASN A 105 -12.72 5.71 -1.78
CA ASN A 105 -12.68 4.24 -1.87
C ASN A 105 -11.24 3.69 -1.88
N ILE A 106 -10.23 4.56 -1.85
CA ILE A 106 -8.82 4.17 -1.91
C ILE A 106 -8.15 4.38 -0.57
N ALA A 107 -7.46 3.36 -0.07
CA ALA A 107 -6.41 3.52 0.93
C ALA A 107 -5.07 3.70 0.21
N TYR A 108 -4.23 4.62 0.67
CA TYR A 108 -2.89 4.84 0.11
C TYR A 108 -1.84 4.80 1.22
N ILE A 109 -0.77 4.01 1.00
CA ILE A 109 0.38 3.90 1.93
C ILE A 109 1.61 4.51 1.26
N GLY A 110 2.26 5.44 1.96
CA GLY A 110 3.48 6.10 1.53
C GLY A 110 4.50 6.28 2.64
N ASP A 111 5.69 6.77 2.29
CA ASP A 111 6.80 7.03 3.21
C ASP A 111 7.46 8.41 3.03
N ASP A 112 7.35 9.04 1.87
CA ASP A 112 8.08 10.26 1.54
C ASP A 112 7.17 11.41 1.05
N VAL A 113 7.75 12.59 0.87
CA VAL A 113 7.05 13.82 0.44
C VAL A 113 6.33 13.66 -0.89
N MET A 114 6.81 12.79 -1.77
CA MET A 114 6.18 12.50 -3.05
C MET A 114 4.81 11.83 -2.91
N ASP A 115 4.53 11.24 -1.75
CA ASP A 115 3.26 10.57 -1.43
C ASP A 115 2.21 11.50 -0.83
N ILE A 116 2.61 12.71 -0.39
CA ILE A 116 1.70 13.66 0.27
C ILE A 116 0.43 13.94 -0.55
N PRO A 117 0.50 14.17 -1.89
CA PRO A 117 -0.70 14.43 -2.67
C PRO A 117 -1.70 13.26 -2.64
N LEU A 118 -1.21 12.01 -2.63
CA LEU A 118 -2.02 10.80 -2.63
C LEU A 118 -2.59 10.53 -1.23
N VAL A 119 -1.76 10.65 -0.19
CA VAL A 119 -2.17 10.47 1.22
C VAL A 119 -3.28 11.45 1.57
N LYS A 120 -3.19 12.72 1.12
CA LYS A 120 -4.23 13.73 1.36
C LYS A 120 -5.51 13.48 0.58
N ARG A 121 -5.43 12.86 -0.59
CA ARG A 121 -6.56 12.66 -1.50
C ARG A 121 -7.31 11.35 -1.23
N ALA A 122 -6.62 10.33 -0.76
CA ALA A 122 -7.20 9.03 -0.46
C ALA A 122 -8.19 9.11 0.71
N GLY A 123 -9.22 8.25 0.67
CA GLY A 123 -10.16 8.11 1.79
C GLY A 123 -9.49 7.63 3.07
N PHE A 124 -8.39 6.86 2.93
CA PHE A 124 -7.55 6.44 4.05
C PHE A 124 -6.07 6.58 3.69
N GLY A 125 -5.50 7.75 3.96
CA GLY A 125 -4.07 8.01 3.77
C GLY A 125 -3.24 7.53 4.95
N VAL A 126 -2.20 6.76 4.69
CA VAL A 126 -1.36 6.10 5.69
C VAL A 126 0.10 6.46 5.47
N ALA A 127 0.81 6.74 6.54
CA ALA A 127 2.27 6.85 6.59
C ALA A 127 2.86 5.67 7.35
N VAL A 128 3.94 5.06 6.84
CA VAL A 128 4.67 4.04 7.58
C VAL A 128 5.45 4.64 8.76
N ALA A 129 5.81 3.82 9.77
CA ALA A 129 6.46 4.29 10.99
C ALA A 129 7.76 5.08 10.74
N ASN A 130 8.53 4.71 9.73
CA ASN A 130 9.77 5.38 9.32
C ASN A 130 9.58 6.45 8.23
N ALA A 131 8.34 6.80 7.88
CA ALA A 131 8.06 7.88 6.94
C ALA A 131 8.60 9.24 7.43
N VAL A 132 8.80 10.16 6.49
CA VAL A 132 9.19 11.54 6.82
C VAL A 132 8.08 12.27 7.61
N ASN A 133 8.47 13.21 8.45
CA ASN A 133 7.52 13.91 9.34
C ASN A 133 6.43 14.68 8.55
N GLU A 134 6.79 15.24 7.41
CA GLU A 134 5.88 15.97 6.53
C GLU A 134 4.70 15.10 6.07
N LEU A 135 4.98 13.83 5.74
CA LEU A 135 3.94 12.87 5.36
C LEU A 135 3.11 12.44 6.58
N LYS A 136 3.76 12.13 7.72
CA LYS A 136 3.08 11.77 8.97
C LYS A 136 2.08 12.83 9.42
N ASN A 137 2.43 14.10 9.25
CA ASN A 137 1.56 15.23 9.62
C ASN A 137 0.29 15.31 8.75
N CYS A 138 0.27 14.67 7.58
CA CYS A 138 -0.86 14.65 6.65
C CYS A 138 -1.67 13.36 6.70
N ALA A 139 -1.14 12.29 7.31
CA ALA A 139 -1.74 10.98 7.30
C ALA A 139 -2.91 10.85 8.28
N HIS A 140 -3.89 10.02 7.91
CA HIS A 140 -4.97 9.61 8.81
C HIS A 140 -4.49 8.57 9.83
N TYR A 141 -3.53 7.75 9.44
CA TYR A 141 -2.96 6.68 10.26
C TYR A 141 -1.45 6.60 10.06
N ILE A 142 -0.72 6.36 11.14
CA ILE A 142 0.71 6.07 11.11
C ILE A 142 0.88 4.66 11.64
N THR A 143 1.53 3.79 10.86
CA THR A 143 1.77 2.41 11.28
C THR A 143 2.77 2.34 12.44
N SER A 144 2.67 1.29 13.26
CA SER A 144 3.68 0.94 14.25
C SER A 144 4.87 0.24 13.60
N ALA A 145 4.60 -0.54 12.55
CA ALA A 145 5.62 -1.23 11.77
C ALA A 145 6.27 -0.29 10.74
N GLN A 146 7.57 -0.47 10.52
CA GLN A 146 8.30 0.21 9.45
C GLN A 146 8.00 -0.41 8.08
N GLY A 147 8.18 0.36 7.01
CA GLY A 147 8.15 -0.16 5.66
C GLY A 147 9.11 -1.34 5.48
N GLY A 148 8.70 -2.34 4.69
CA GLY A 148 9.43 -3.59 4.53
C GLY A 148 9.43 -4.52 5.75
N ASN A 149 8.76 -4.15 6.83
CA ASN A 149 8.72 -4.90 8.09
C ASN A 149 7.29 -5.17 8.60
N GLY A 150 6.33 -5.34 7.70
CA GLY A 150 4.95 -5.67 8.06
C GLY A 150 4.01 -4.47 8.11
N ALA A 151 4.40 -3.28 7.64
CA ALA A 151 3.56 -2.10 7.64
C ALA A 151 2.32 -2.27 6.75
N VAL A 152 2.47 -2.84 5.57
CA VAL A 152 1.34 -3.11 4.66
C VAL A 152 0.41 -4.15 5.28
N ARG A 153 0.97 -5.18 5.93
CA ARG A 153 0.19 -6.17 6.67
C ARG A 153 -0.62 -5.54 7.79
N GLU A 154 -0.02 -4.65 8.56
CA GLU A 154 -0.69 -3.91 9.65
C GLU A 154 -1.90 -3.12 9.15
N VAL A 155 -1.74 -2.38 8.04
CA VAL A 155 -2.82 -1.59 7.43
C VAL A 155 -3.97 -2.48 6.96
N ILE A 156 -3.66 -3.58 6.28
CA ILE A 156 -4.66 -4.54 5.81
C ILE A 156 -5.44 -5.12 6.99
N GLU A 157 -4.74 -5.57 8.03
CA GLU A 157 -5.38 -6.08 9.24
C GLU A 157 -6.25 -5.02 9.92
N TYR A 158 -5.75 -3.78 10.01
CA TYR A 158 -6.49 -2.68 10.60
C TYR A 158 -7.82 -2.45 9.87
N ILE A 159 -7.81 -2.38 8.54
CA ILE A 159 -9.04 -2.19 7.75
C ILE A 159 -9.96 -3.40 7.91
N LEU A 160 -9.49 -4.62 7.69
CA LEU A 160 -10.32 -5.84 7.72
C LEU A 160 -10.94 -6.10 9.09
N LYS A 161 -10.21 -5.85 10.18
CA LYS A 161 -10.72 -5.97 11.57
C LYS A 161 -11.80 -4.93 11.88
N ASN A 162 -11.60 -3.68 11.45
CA ASN A 162 -12.56 -2.60 11.71
C ASN A 162 -13.80 -2.66 10.79
N THR A 163 -13.74 -3.39 9.69
CA THR A 163 -14.87 -3.60 8.76
C THR A 163 -15.63 -4.93 8.99
N GLY A 164 -15.13 -5.78 9.89
CA GLY A 164 -15.75 -7.06 10.25
C GLY A 164 -15.46 -8.21 9.27
N GLN A 165 -14.52 -8.05 8.35
CA GLN A 165 -14.15 -9.07 7.35
C GLN A 165 -13.04 -10.02 7.83
N TRP A 166 -12.33 -9.64 8.90
CA TRP A 166 -11.21 -10.41 9.43
C TRP A 166 -11.60 -11.81 9.89
N ASP A 167 -12.66 -11.92 10.67
CA ASP A 167 -13.06 -13.19 11.29
C ASP A 167 -13.45 -14.23 10.23
N GLU A 168 -14.11 -13.80 9.14
CA GLU A 168 -14.45 -14.68 8.03
C GLU A 168 -13.18 -15.22 7.32
N LEU A 169 -12.20 -14.35 7.07
CA LEU A 169 -10.93 -14.74 6.48
C LEU A 169 -10.15 -15.70 7.38
N MET A 170 -10.26 -15.55 8.71
CA MET A 170 -9.54 -16.37 9.68
C MET A 170 -10.10 -17.78 9.80
N LYS A 171 -11.37 -18.03 9.46
CA LYS A 171 -11.99 -19.37 9.53
C LYS A 171 -11.16 -20.46 8.85
N ARG A 172 -10.55 -20.15 7.70
CA ARG A 172 -9.72 -21.10 6.97
C ARG A 172 -8.43 -21.53 7.68
N TYR A 173 -8.01 -20.81 8.71
CA TYR A 173 -6.79 -21.09 9.49
C TYR A 173 -7.07 -21.70 10.86
N LEU A 174 -8.35 -21.73 11.25
CA LEU A 174 -8.81 -22.24 12.56
C LEU A 174 -9.44 -23.64 12.47
N VAL A 175 -9.13 -24.38 11.40
CA VAL A 175 -9.57 -25.77 11.13
C VAL A 175 -8.61 -26.78 11.72
#